data_7e319535bd8f877dee9f0512b250f79f
#
_entry.id   7e319535bd8f877dee9f0512b250f79f
#
_cell.length_a   1.000
_cell.length_b   1.000
_cell.length_c   1.000
_cell.angle_alpha   90.00
_cell.angle_beta   90.00
_cell.angle_gamma   90.00
#
_symmetry.space_group_name_H-M   'P 1'
#
loop_
_entity.id
_entity.type
_entity.pdbx_description
1 polymer ?
#
loop_
_entity_poly.entity_id
_entity_poly.type
_entity_poly.pdbx_seq_one_letter_code
_entity_poly.pdbx_strand_id
1 'polypeptide(L)'
;EQIDTVRIHRPPRDDLVLARQQGDGWVIASHQALPADPLQVNALTRLAQQTAVRSYPVAELDLARLALEPPRASVMLNDVQVDFGDTEPLEGLRYVRVAAQVHLTPDLYQHLIDAGFSQFVQRRLLPETTPISSLRLPAFSVNKADRDWMIEPRQDVSVDQIQQLIDNWQQAAALRVTSTDAEPAGERIEVVLDDPAQPLVFIIVAREPDLVLLRPDQGLEYRLGDRSDQLLALPQPAPEQAQ
;
A
#
# COMPACT_ATOMS: atom_id res chain seq x y z
N GLU A 1 8.82 19.17 -14.26
CA GLU A 1 7.35 19.10 -14.36
C GLU A 1 6.86 18.10 -13.32
N GLN A 2 5.74 18.39 -12.63
CA GLN A 2 5.16 17.51 -11.64
C GLN A 2 4.52 16.31 -12.34
N ILE A 3 4.72 15.11 -11.78
CA ILE A 3 4.07 13.90 -12.27
C ILE A 3 2.77 13.72 -11.49
N ASP A 4 1.66 13.66 -12.20
CA ASP A 4 0.32 13.53 -11.63
C ASP A 4 -0.35 12.20 -12.00
N THR A 5 0.15 11.53 -13.04
CA THR A 5 -0.34 10.22 -13.47
C THR A 5 0.82 9.30 -13.83
N VAL A 6 0.74 8.06 -13.38
CA VAL A 6 1.65 6.98 -13.77
C VAL A 6 0.82 5.80 -14.23
N ARG A 7 1.06 5.31 -15.46
CA ARG A 7 0.46 4.07 -15.97
C ARG A 7 1.56 3.07 -16.27
N ILE A 8 1.43 1.86 -15.75
CA ILE A 8 2.31 0.74 -16.06
C ILE A 8 1.56 -0.25 -16.92
N HIS A 9 2.03 -0.45 -18.14
CA HIS A 9 1.53 -1.47 -19.08
C HIS A 9 2.54 -2.61 -19.14
N ARG A 10 2.10 -3.84 -18.85
CA ARG A 10 2.98 -5.04 -18.75
C ARG A 10 2.22 -6.31 -19.12
N PRO A 11 2.02 -6.58 -20.41
CA PRO A 11 1.32 -7.78 -20.86
C PRO A 11 1.92 -9.08 -20.29
N PRO A 12 1.11 -10.09 -19.94
CA PRO A 12 -0.34 -10.18 -20.11
C PRO A 12 -1.15 -9.63 -18.91
N ARG A 13 -0.53 -8.91 -17.98
CA ARG A 13 -1.23 -8.36 -16.79
C ARG A 13 -2.02 -7.11 -17.16
N ASP A 14 -3.04 -6.81 -16.35
CA ASP A 14 -3.79 -5.57 -16.45
C ASP A 14 -2.91 -4.33 -16.15
N ASP A 15 -3.28 -3.21 -16.74
CA ASP A 15 -2.63 -1.93 -16.50
C ASP A 15 -2.81 -1.50 -15.05
N LEU A 16 -1.71 -1.04 -14.45
CA LEU A 16 -1.74 -0.35 -13.18
C LEU A 16 -1.73 1.16 -13.43
N VAL A 17 -2.76 1.85 -12.93
CA VAL A 17 -2.87 3.30 -13.05
C VAL A 17 -2.85 3.93 -11.66
N LEU A 18 -1.85 4.79 -11.43
CA LEU A 18 -1.71 5.62 -10.23
C LEU A 18 -2.03 7.06 -10.64
N ALA A 19 -2.83 7.74 -9.83
CA ALA A 19 -3.21 9.13 -10.09
C ALA A 19 -3.12 9.96 -8.82
N ARG A 20 -2.70 11.21 -8.95
CA ARG A 20 -2.71 12.17 -7.85
C ARG A 20 -4.13 12.67 -7.62
N GLN A 21 -4.54 12.75 -6.36
CA GLN A 21 -5.80 13.39 -5.97
C GLN A 21 -5.57 14.82 -5.48
N GLN A 22 -6.67 15.57 -5.37
CA GLN A 22 -6.66 16.89 -4.72
C GLN A 22 -6.19 16.72 -3.26
N GLY A 23 -5.16 17.47 -2.85
CA GLY A 23 -4.59 17.39 -1.50
C GLY A 23 -3.33 16.52 -1.39
N ASP A 24 -2.58 16.33 -2.48
CA ASP A 24 -1.27 15.63 -2.56
C ASP A 24 -1.28 14.11 -2.31
N GLY A 25 -2.42 13.49 -2.13
CA GLY A 25 -2.54 12.03 -2.02
C GLY A 25 -2.43 11.35 -3.39
N TRP A 26 -1.97 10.08 -3.38
CA TRP A 26 -2.01 9.20 -4.54
C TRP A 26 -3.04 8.09 -4.36
N VAL A 27 -3.68 7.70 -5.47
CA VAL A 27 -4.61 6.56 -5.50
C VAL A 27 -4.26 5.60 -6.63
N ILE A 28 -4.67 4.36 -6.46
CA ILE A 28 -4.61 3.32 -7.48
C ILE A 28 -5.91 3.39 -8.27
N ALA A 29 -5.95 4.24 -9.30
CA ALA A 29 -7.15 4.53 -10.07
C ALA A 29 -7.72 3.31 -10.80
N SER A 30 -6.88 2.34 -11.16
CA SER A 30 -7.29 1.05 -11.76
C SER A 30 -7.95 0.08 -10.77
N HIS A 31 -7.90 0.37 -9.45
CA HIS A 31 -8.40 -0.51 -8.39
C HIS A 31 -9.20 0.30 -7.36
N GLN A 32 -10.46 0.59 -7.67
CA GLN A 32 -11.43 1.27 -6.79
C GLN A 32 -10.91 2.58 -6.14
N ALA A 33 -9.93 3.24 -6.76
CA ALA A 33 -9.26 4.42 -6.22
C ALA A 33 -8.70 4.20 -4.79
N LEU A 34 -8.16 3.00 -4.51
CA LEU A 34 -7.53 2.70 -3.23
C LEU A 34 -6.39 3.68 -2.94
N PRO A 35 -6.25 4.16 -1.70
CA PRO A 35 -5.11 5.00 -1.31
C PRO A 35 -3.79 4.31 -1.62
N ALA A 36 -2.88 5.00 -2.32
CA ALA A 36 -1.57 4.47 -2.66
C ALA A 36 -0.50 4.87 -1.64
N ASP A 37 0.48 3.99 -1.44
CA ASP A 37 1.65 4.26 -0.61
C ASP A 37 2.55 5.31 -1.30
N PRO A 38 2.68 6.53 -0.74
CA PRO A 38 3.44 7.60 -1.37
C PRO A 38 4.94 7.25 -1.52
N LEU A 39 5.49 6.38 -0.67
CA LEU A 39 6.89 5.96 -0.77
C LEU A 39 7.11 5.12 -2.02
N GLN A 40 6.19 4.19 -2.33
CA GLN A 40 6.28 3.34 -3.51
C GLN A 40 6.06 4.17 -4.79
N VAL A 41 5.08 5.05 -4.79
CA VAL A 41 4.83 5.93 -5.94
C VAL A 41 6.01 6.88 -6.18
N ASN A 42 6.54 7.50 -5.14
CA ASN A 42 7.70 8.37 -5.24
C ASN A 42 8.95 7.60 -5.72
N ALA A 43 9.14 6.34 -5.30
CA ALA A 43 10.21 5.51 -5.82
C ALA A 43 10.07 5.31 -7.34
N LEU A 44 8.85 5.04 -7.83
CA LEU A 44 8.58 4.85 -9.25
C LEU A 44 8.73 6.17 -10.05
N THR A 45 8.28 7.30 -9.55
CA THR A 45 8.38 8.59 -10.24
C THR A 45 9.83 9.10 -10.39
N ARG A 46 10.77 8.59 -9.55
CA ARG A 46 12.21 8.85 -9.71
C ARG A 46 12.78 8.29 -11.01
N LEU A 47 12.07 7.40 -11.69
CA LEU A 47 12.43 6.96 -13.03
C LEU A 47 12.67 8.15 -13.99
N ALA A 48 11.88 9.22 -13.86
CA ALA A 48 12.05 10.45 -14.66
C ALA A 48 13.41 11.17 -14.45
N GLN A 49 14.12 10.83 -13.37
CA GLN A 49 15.40 11.44 -13.01
C GLN A 49 16.59 10.48 -13.23
N GLN A 50 16.33 9.28 -13.76
CA GLN A 50 17.37 8.29 -13.96
C GLN A 50 18.36 8.72 -15.04
N THR A 51 19.65 8.66 -14.73
CA THR A 51 20.72 9.01 -15.68
C THR A 51 21.09 7.80 -16.52
N ALA A 52 21.18 7.99 -17.82
CA ALA A 52 21.67 6.98 -18.75
C ALA A 52 23.20 6.86 -18.67
N VAL A 53 23.70 5.64 -18.76
CA VAL A 53 25.15 5.35 -18.89
C VAL A 53 25.58 5.58 -20.34
N ARG A 54 24.75 5.16 -21.29
CA ARG A 54 24.95 5.32 -22.74
C ARG A 54 23.61 5.58 -23.43
N SER A 55 23.66 6.26 -24.57
CA SER A 55 22.46 6.54 -25.37
C SER A 55 22.76 6.40 -26.85
N TYR A 56 21.78 5.89 -27.61
CA TYR A 56 21.87 5.62 -29.03
C TYR A 56 20.60 6.12 -29.74
N PRO A 57 20.69 6.66 -30.95
CA PRO A 57 19.51 6.93 -31.77
C PRO A 57 18.75 5.63 -32.09
N VAL A 58 17.41 5.65 -32.01
CA VAL A 58 16.57 4.51 -32.38
C VAL A 58 16.89 3.98 -33.78
N ALA A 59 17.18 4.90 -34.73
CA ALA A 59 17.45 4.55 -36.12
C ALA A 59 18.71 3.66 -36.33
N GLU A 60 19.58 3.57 -35.34
CA GLU A 60 20.81 2.79 -35.40
C GLU A 60 20.67 1.37 -34.79
N LEU A 61 19.49 1.03 -34.27
CA LEU A 61 19.28 -0.18 -33.48
C LEU A 61 18.15 -1.04 -34.03
N ASP A 62 18.29 -2.35 -33.87
CA ASP A 62 17.22 -3.32 -34.07
C ASP A 62 16.40 -3.47 -32.77
N LEU A 63 15.29 -2.74 -32.69
CA LEU A 63 14.44 -2.68 -31.50
C LEU A 63 13.82 -4.05 -31.13
N ALA A 64 13.53 -4.88 -32.13
CA ALA A 64 12.95 -6.20 -31.88
C ALA A 64 13.96 -7.10 -31.12
N ARG A 65 15.25 -7.03 -31.47
CA ARG A 65 16.32 -7.77 -30.79
C ARG A 65 16.59 -7.29 -29.35
N LEU A 66 16.19 -6.04 -29.05
CA LEU A 66 16.31 -5.46 -27.72
C LEU A 66 15.03 -5.63 -26.87
N ALA A 67 14.02 -6.33 -27.43
CA ALA A 67 12.68 -6.46 -26.85
C ALA A 67 12.03 -5.09 -26.53
N LEU A 68 12.27 -4.10 -27.40
CA LEU A 68 11.66 -2.76 -27.37
C LEU A 68 10.56 -2.61 -28.45
N GLU A 69 10.36 -3.65 -29.29
CA GLU A 69 9.29 -3.69 -30.31
C GLU A 69 8.81 -5.14 -30.53
N PRO A 70 7.74 -5.59 -29.80
CA PRO A 70 7.05 -4.87 -28.72
C PRO A 70 7.91 -4.78 -27.44
N PRO A 71 7.72 -3.72 -26.61
CA PRO A 71 8.42 -3.61 -25.34
C PRO A 71 7.92 -4.65 -24.31
N ARG A 72 8.79 -5.07 -23.40
CA ARG A 72 8.40 -5.97 -22.29
C ARG A 72 7.42 -5.32 -21.34
N ALA A 73 7.63 -4.04 -21.10
CA ALA A 73 6.73 -3.19 -20.33
C ALA A 73 6.86 -1.73 -20.78
N SER A 74 5.85 -0.94 -20.52
CA SER A 74 5.89 0.51 -20.73
C SER A 74 5.40 1.23 -19.49
N VAL A 75 6.05 2.33 -19.13
CA VAL A 75 5.60 3.24 -18.08
C VAL A 75 5.31 4.59 -18.70
N MET A 76 4.08 5.06 -18.54
CA MET A 76 3.68 6.42 -18.94
C MET A 76 3.75 7.32 -17.71
N LEU A 77 4.56 8.36 -17.75
CA LEU A 77 4.66 9.41 -16.72
C LEU A 77 4.05 10.68 -17.31
N ASN A 78 2.83 11.04 -16.89
CA ASN A 78 1.98 11.99 -17.61
C ASN A 78 1.89 11.58 -19.10
N ASP A 79 2.45 12.37 -20.00
CA ASP A 79 2.46 12.14 -21.46
C ASP A 79 3.78 11.54 -21.97
N VAL A 80 4.75 11.26 -21.09
CA VAL A 80 6.06 10.71 -21.48
C VAL A 80 6.05 9.19 -21.36
N GLN A 81 6.18 8.51 -22.49
CA GLN A 81 6.29 7.05 -22.53
C GLN A 81 7.74 6.61 -22.39
N VAL A 82 7.95 5.65 -21.51
CA VAL A 82 9.23 4.97 -21.22
C VAL A 82 9.03 3.48 -21.45
N ASP A 83 9.66 2.94 -22.50
CA ASP A 83 9.55 1.52 -22.85
C ASP A 83 10.77 0.76 -22.32
N PHE A 84 10.53 -0.40 -21.74
CA PHE A 84 11.54 -1.28 -21.15
C PHE A 84 11.73 -2.53 -22.02
N GLY A 85 12.96 -2.74 -22.44
CA GLY A 85 13.40 -3.91 -23.20
C GLY A 85 14.16 -4.94 -22.34
N ASP A 86 15.05 -5.69 -23.00
CA ASP A 86 15.92 -6.66 -22.37
C ASP A 86 17.08 -6.01 -21.58
N THR A 87 17.77 -6.86 -20.82
CA THR A 87 18.99 -6.48 -20.12
C THR A 87 20.20 -6.76 -21.01
N GLU A 88 21.13 -5.84 -21.07
CA GLU A 88 22.39 -5.98 -21.79
C GLU A 88 23.28 -7.04 -21.08
N PRO A 89 23.86 -8.01 -21.81
CA PRO A 89 24.51 -9.19 -21.21
C PRO A 89 25.82 -8.92 -20.45
N LEU A 90 26.54 -7.85 -20.77
CA LEU A 90 27.89 -7.64 -20.23
C LEU A 90 27.89 -6.90 -18.89
N GLU A 91 27.14 -5.83 -18.79
CA GLU A 91 27.09 -4.94 -17.62
C GLU A 91 25.75 -5.03 -16.86
N GLY A 92 24.76 -5.77 -17.38
CA GLY A 92 23.47 -5.91 -16.76
C GLY A 92 22.60 -4.65 -16.82
N LEU A 93 22.91 -3.72 -17.73
CA LEU A 93 22.14 -2.51 -17.94
C LEU A 93 20.84 -2.82 -18.70
N ARG A 94 19.77 -2.08 -18.41
CA ARG A 94 18.48 -2.22 -19.08
C ARG A 94 18.41 -1.32 -20.32
N TYR A 95 17.92 -1.88 -21.43
CA TYR A 95 17.53 -1.05 -22.58
C TYR A 95 16.20 -0.35 -22.28
N VAL A 96 16.23 0.98 -22.37
CA VAL A 96 15.07 1.85 -22.12
C VAL A 96 14.91 2.81 -23.27
N ARG A 97 13.75 2.82 -23.95
CA ARG A 97 13.43 3.75 -25.01
C ARG A 97 12.59 4.91 -24.48
N VAL A 98 13.04 6.12 -24.79
CA VAL A 98 12.27 7.35 -24.59
C VAL A 98 12.31 8.14 -25.90
N ALA A 99 11.17 8.39 -26.50
CA ALA A 99 11.04 9.06 -27.80
C ALA A 99 11.95 8.41 -28.88
N ALA A 100 12.88 9.17 -29.47
CA ALA A 100 13.78 8.72 -30.53
C ALA A 100 15.15 8.20 -30.02
N GLN A 101 15.29 7.94 -28.75
CA GLN A 101 16.54 7.48 -28.12
C GLN A 101 16.34 6.17 -27.36
N VAL A 102 17.34 5.29 -27.42
CA VAL A 102 17.47 4.12 -26.55
C VAL A 102 18.62 4.38 -25.59
N HIS A 103 18.34 4.23 -24.33
CA HIS A 103 19.25 4.44 -23.21
C HIS A 103 19.64 3.11 -22.57
N LEU A 104 20.88 2.94 -22.16
CA LEU A 104 21.33 1.89 -21.25
C LEU A 104 21.40 2.49 -19.85
N THR A 105 20.57 1.94 -18.96
CA THR A 105 20.42 2.44 -17.59
C THR A 105 20.59 1.32 -16.57
N PRO A 106 21.01 1.59 -15.33
CA PRO A 106 20.94 0.60 -14.25
C PRO A 106 19.51 0.09 -14.07
N ASP A 107 19.34 -1.22 -13.87
CA ASP A 107 18.03 -1.86 -13.74
C ASP A 107 17.44 -1.72 -12.33
N LEU A 108 17.11 -0.50 -11.92
CA LEU A 108 16.66 -0.18 -10.57
C LEU A 108 15.14 -0.29 -10.37
N TYR A 109 14.36 -0.28 -11.46
CA TYR A 109 12.89 -0.13 -11.38
C TYR A 109 12.11 -1.39 -11.75
N GLN A 110 12.77 -2.45 -12.22
CA GLN A 110 12.10 -3.68 -12.67
C GLN A 110 11.17 -4.25 -11.60
N HIS A 111 11.60 -4.26 -10.34
CA HIS A 111 10.82 -4.79 -9.23
C HIS A 111 9.52 -4.00 -8.98
N LEU A 112 9.49 -2.69 -9.25
CA LEU A 112 8.28 -1.85 -9.17
C LEU A 112 7.40 -2.03 -10.40
N ILE A 113 8.01 -2.18 -11.58
CA ILE A 113 7.28 -2.40 -12.84
C ILE A 113 6.57 -3.76 -12.78
N ASP A 114 7.21 -4.79 -12.24
CA ASP A 114 6.64 -6.14 -12.11
C ASP A 114 5.70 -6.30 -10.92
N ALA A 115 5.66 -5.33 -10.01
CA ALA A 115 4.86 -5.41 -8.80
C ALA A 115 3.36 -5.45 -9.08
N GLY A 116 2.60 -6.23 -8.31
CA GLY A 116 1.14 -6.18 -8.30
C GLY A 116 0.64 -4.87 -7.68
N PHE A 117 -0.64 -4.53 -7.94
CA PHE A 117 -1.22 -3.30 -7.39
C PHE A 117 -1.16 -3.23 -5.86
N SER A 118 -1.28 -4.37 -5.17
CA SER A 118 -1.24 -4.45 -3.71
C SER A 118 0.06 -3.95 -3.08
N GLN A 119 1.17 -3.96 -3.85
CA GLN A 119 2.44 -3.39 -3.38
C GLN A 119 2.41 -1.85 -3.30
N PHE A 120 1.52 -1.23 -4.07
CA PHE A 120 1.32 0.22 -4.05
C PHE A 120 0.21 0.67 -3.11
N VAL A 121 -0.51 -0.26 -2.47
CA VAL A 121 -1.57 0.09 -1.50
C VAL A 121 -0.97 0.69 -0.25
N GLN A 122 -1.62 1.74 0.27
CA GLN A 122 -1.33 2.33 1.57
C GLN A 122 -1.32 1.25 2.66
N ARG A 123 -0.25 1.18 3.45
CA ARG A 123 -0.07 0.16 4.49
C ARG A 123 -0.81 0.45 5.78
N ARG A 124 -1.22 1.68 6.04
CA ARG A 124 -2.05 2.02 7.20
C ARG A 124 -3.42 1.37 7.08
N LEU A 125 -3.91 0.84 8.18
CA LEU A 125 -5.26 0.25 8.25
C LEU A 125 -6.34 1.33 8.15
N LEU A 126 -6.09 2.50 8.74
CA LEU A 126 -7.03 3.61 8.88
C LEU A 126 -6.45 4.91 8.31
N PRO A 127 -7.30 5.86 7.89
CA PRO A 127 -6.87 7.21 7.54
C PRO A 127 -6.19 7.91 8.74
N GLU A 128 -5.17 8.71 8.46
CA GLU A 128 -4.36 9.37 9.49
C GLU A 128 -5.13 10.44 10.27
N THR A 129 -6.04 11.13 9.59
CA THR A 129 -6.68 12.35 10.09
C THR A 129 -8.07 12.13 10.66
N THR A 130 -8.64 10.93 10.50
CA THR A 130 -10.02 10.66 10.94
C THR A 130 -10.01 9.82 12.21
N PRO A 131 -10.44 10.39 13.36
CA PRO A 131 -10.46 9.66 14.63
C PRO A 131 -11.43 8.47 14.61
N ILE A 132 -11.15 7.49 15.46
CA ILE A 132 -12.05 6.36 15.74
C ILE A 132 -13.14 6.83 16.70
N SER A 133 -14.40 6.54 16.39
CA SER A 133 -15.55 6.74 17.29
C SER A 133 -16.01 5.44 17.94
N SER A 134 -15.82 4.29 17.28
CA SER A 134 -16.14 2.99 17.84
C SER A 134 -15.19 1.92 17.31
N LEU A 135 -14.82 0.99 18.19
CA LEU A 135 -14.04 -0.19 17.85
C LEU A 135 -14.71 -1.41 18.47
N ARG A 136 -15.15 -2.34 17.61
CA ARG A 136 -15.71 -3.63 18.05
C ARG A 136 -14.71 -4.73 17.72
N LEU A 137 -14.22 -5.40 18.76
CA LEU A 137 -13.36 -6.57 18.71
C LEU A 137 -14.17 -7.84 19.06
N PRO A 138 -13.67 -9.03 18.79
CA PRO A 138 -14.37 -10.28 19.11
C PRO A 138 -14.74 -10.43 20.59
N ALA A 139 -13.92 -9.94 21.51
CA ALA A 139 -14.10 -10.10 22.94
C ALA A 139 -14.86 -8.93 23.61
N PHE A 140 -14.77 -7.72 23.05
CA PHE A 140 -15.37 -6.51 23.63
C PHE A 140 -15.52 -5.41 22.58
N SER A 141 -16.26 -4.36 22.92
CA SER A 141 -16.32 -3.14 22.11
C SER A 141 -16.03 -1.91 22.97
N VAL A 142 -15.44 -0.89 22.35
CA VAL A 142 -15.23 0.43 22.92
C VAL A 142 -15.93 1.47 22.05
N ASN A 143 -16.70 2.33 22.69
CA ASN A 143 -17.49 3.36 22.04
C ASN A 143 -17.21 4.72 22.70
N LYS A 144 -17.00 5.73 21.89
CA LYS A 144 -16.84 7.09 22.38
C LYS A 144 -18.21 7.67 22.71
N ALA A 145 -18.42 8.07 23.97
CA ALA A 145 -19.63 8.74 24.43
C ALA A 145 -19.23 10.13 24.94
N ASP A 146 -19.60 11.18 24.21
CA ASP A 146 -19.21 12.56 24.42
C ASP A 146 -17.68 12.73 24.48
N ARG A 147 -17.09 12.76 25.68
CA ARG A 147 -15.65 12.91 25.92
C ARG A 147 -14.98 11.67 26.48
N ASP A 148 -15.78 10.68 26.89
CA ASP A 148 -15.29 9.48 27.56
C ASP A 148 -15.45 8.25 26.68
N TRP A 149 -14.63 7.23 26.96
CA TRP A 149 -14.73 5.92 26.35
C TRP A 149 -15.52 4.97 27.22
N MET A 150 -16.47 4.26 26.62
CA MET A 150 -17.21 3.17 27.29
C MET A 150 -16.83 1.84 26.68
N ILE A 151 -16.66 0.82 27.55
CA ILE A 151 -16.36 -0.55 27.15
C ILE A 151 -17.53 -1.48 27.48
N GLU A 152 -17.84 -2.38 26.53
CA GLU A 152 -18.86 -3.42 26.67
C GLU A 152 -18.30 -4.80 26.24
N PRO A 153 -18.48 -5.86 27.08
CA PRO A 153 -19.05 -5.85 28.42
C PRO A 153 -18.19 -5.01 29.39
N ARG A 154 -18.84 -4.45 30.41
CA ARG A 154 -18.16 -3.60 31.41
C ARG A 154 -17.01 -4.35 32.07
N GLN A 155 -15.84 -3.74 32.04
CA GLN A 155 -14.60 -4.25 32.62
C GLN A 155 -13.97 -3.18 33.48
N ASP A 156 -13.15 -3.60 34.46
CA ASP A 156 -12.36 -2.66 35.29
C ASP A 156 -11.05 -2.32 34.55
N VAL A 157 -11.14 -1.29 33.71
CA VAL A 157 -10.03 -0.83 32.87
C VAL A 157 -9.90 0.69 32.99
N SER A 158 -8.68 1.18 32.94
CA SER A 158 -8.43 2.63 32.95
C SER A 158 -8.73 3.24 31.58
N VAL A 159 -9.05 4.55 31.61
CA VAL A 159 -9.22 5.33 30.36
C VAL A 159 -7.94 5.30 29.53
N ASP A 160 -6.79 5.32 30.15
CA ASP A 160 -5.46 5.28 29.47
C ASP A 160 -5.26 3.97 28.69
N GLN A 161 -5.70 2.83 29.24
CA GLN A 161 -5.62 1.54 28.53
C GLN A 161 -6.50 1.53 27.29
N ILE A 162 -7.72 2.09 27.38
CA ILE A 162 -8.60 2.21 26.22
C ILE A 162 -7.98 3.17 25.20
N GLN A 163 -7.49 4.33 25.63
CA GLN A 163 -6.85 5.29 24.73
C GLN A 163 -5.64 4.68 24.01
N GLN A 164 -4.81 3.92 24.71
CA GLN A 164 -3.67 3.24 24.09
C GLN A 164 -4.10 2.21 23.04
N LEU A 165 -5.17 1.46 23.27
CA LEU A 165 -5.72 0.55 22.27
C LEU A 165 -6.17 1.32 21.02
N ILE A 166 -6.89 2.43 21.20
CA ILE A 166 -7.36 3.30 20.09
C ILE A 166 -6.15 3.87 19.32
N ASP A 167 -5.13 4.35 20.02
CA ASP A 167 -3.91 4.88 19.42
C ASP A 167 -3.15 3.80 18.64
N ASN A 168 -3.09 2.58 19.17
CA ASN A 168 -2.49 1.44 18.47
C ASN A 168 -3.21 1.16 17.15
N TRP A 169 -4.55 1.18 17.14
CA TRP A 169 -5.35 1.02 15.93
C TRP A 169 -5.16 2.19 14.95
N GLN A 170 -5.17 3.43 15.45
CA GLN A 170 -5.00 4.63 14.63
C GLN A 170 -3.64 4.66 13.92
N GLN A 171 -2.60 4.10 14.56
CA GLN A 171 -1.23 4.06 14.06
C GLN A 171 -0.87 2.75 13.36
N ALA A 172 -1.79 1.77 13.34
CA ALA A 172 -1.52 0.46 12.79
C ALA A 172 -1.18 0.53 11.30
N ALA A 173 -0.05 -0.05 10.94
CA ALA A 173 0.40 -0.19 9.57
C ALA A 173 0.92 -1.59 9.30
N ALA A 174 0.56 -2.15 8.16
CA ALA A 174 0.99 -3.47 7.74
C ALA A 174 2.45 -3.48 7.28
N LEU A 175 3.14 -4.57 7.55
CA LEU A 175 4.45 -4.87 6.96
C LEU A 175 4.32 -5.19 5.47
N ARG A 176 3.21 -5.84 5.10
CA ARG A 176 2.89 -6.23 3.72
C ARG A 176 1.39 -6.20 3.49
N VAL A 177 1.00 -5.81 2.28
CA VAL A 177 -0.37 -5.93 1.77
C VAL A 177 -0.36 -6.87 0.56
N THR A 178 -1.29 -7.81 0.50
CA THR A 178 -1.44 -8.77 -0.61
C THR A 178 -2.89 -8.82 -1.06
N SER A 179 -3.12 -8.96 -2.36
CA SER A 179 -4.46 -9.23 -2.88
C SER A 179 -4.84 -10.67 -2.63
N THR A 180 -6.12 -10.92 -2.37
CA THR A 180 -6.68 -12.25 -2.16
C THR A 180 -8.08 -12.34 -2.74
N ASP A 181 -8.40 -13.50 -3.29
CA ASP A 181 -9.76 -13.86 -3.73
C ASP A 181 -10.42 -14.81 -2.71
N ALA A 182 -9.80 -15.01 -1.54
CA ALA A 182 -10.32 -15.89 -0.50
C ALA A 182 -11.64 -15.36 0.06
N GLU A 183 -12.59 -16.25 0.28
CA GLU A 183 -13.83 -15.90 0.97
C GLU A 183 -13.52 -15.47 2.41
N PRO A 184 -14.16 -14.40 2.92
CA PRO A 184 -13.96 -13.94 4.27
C PRO A 184 -14.38 -15.00 5.29
N ALA A 185 -13.43 -15.58 6.00
CA ALA A 185 -13.68 -16.53 7.09
C ALA A 185 -12.85 -16.14 8.32
N GLY A 186 -13.50 -16.06 9.47
CA GLY A 186 -12.86 -15.68 10.73
C GLY A 186 -13.68 -14.70 11.56
N GLU A 187 -13.10 -14.24 12.66
CA GLU A 187 -13.73 -13.29 13.58
C GLU A 187 -13.71 -11.89 12.98
N ARG A 188 -14.80 -11.18 13.17
CA ARG A 188 -15.03 -9.86 12.62
C ARG A 188 -14.61 -8.76 13.59
N ILE A 189 -13.96 -7.73 13.03
CA ILE A 189 -13.64 -6.46 13.68
C ILE A 189 -14.37 -5.36 12.93
N GLU A 190 -14.96 -4.42 13.65
CA GLU A 190 -15.60 -3.24 13.07
C GLU A 190 -14.98 -1.98 13.66
N VAL A 191 -14.54 -1.08 12.80
CA VAL A 191 -14.01 0.23 13.17
C VAL A 191 -14.91 1.29 12.58
N VAL A 192 -15.48 2.12 13.40
CA VAL A 192 -16.27 3.29 12.98
C VAL A 192 -15.42 4.54 13.19
N LEU A 193 -15.30 5.34 12.15
CA LEU A 193 -14.60 6.62 12.18
C LEU A 193 -15.61 7.76 12.37
N ASP A 194 -15.16 8.90 12.84
CA ASP A 194 -16.03 10.09 13.02
C ASP A 194 -16.65 10.54 11.69
N ASP A 195 -15.91 10.38 10.57
CA ASP A 195 -16.39 10.67 9.20
C ASP A 195 -15.64 9.79 8.18
N PRO A 196 -16.32 9.03 7.31
CA PRO A 196 -17.76 8.74 7.30
C PRO A 196 -18.15 7.72 8.38
N ALA A 197 -19.36 7.83 8.89
CA ALA A 197 -19.89 6.96 9.95
C ALA A 197 -20.18 5.50 9.49
N GLN A 198 -19.59 5.05 8.41
CA GLN A 198 -19.72 3.66 7.96
C GLN A 198 -18.61 2.81 8.56
N PRO A 199 -18.93 1.62 9.08
CA PRO A 199 -17.92 0.74 9.68
C PRO A 199 -16.96 0.20 8.62
N LEU A 200 -15.68 0.33 8.90
CA LEU A 200 -14.64 -0.42 8.23
C LEU A 200 -14.57 -1.82 8.84
N VAL A 201 -14.68 -2.83 7.99
CA VAL A 201 -14.72 -4.21 8.43
C VAL A 201 -13.40 -4.89 8.16
N PHE A 202 -12.88 -5.55 9.18
CA PHE A 202 -11.73 -6.45 9.07
C PHE A 202 -12.11 -7.84 9.56
N ILE A 203 -11.56 -8.87 8.92
CA ILE A 203 -11.69 -10.26 9.33
C ILE A 203 -10.31 -10.75 9.77
N ILE A 204 -10.24 -11.39 10.94
CA ILE A 204 -9.01 -11.99 11.43
C ILE A 204 -8.79 -13.32 10.69
N VAL A 205 -7.80 -13.34 9.81
CA VAL A 205 -7.41 -14.54 9.05
C VAL A 205 -6.42 -15.40 9.85
N ALA A 206 -5.47 -14.76 10.53
CA ALA A 206 -4.50 -15.40 11.39
C ALA A 206 -4.11 -14.49 12.54
N ARG A 207 -3.70 -15.08 13.69
CA ARG A 207 -3.18 -14.37 14.86
C ARG A 207 -1.69 -14.60 15.07
N GLU A 208 -1.19 -15.77 14.67
CA GLU A 208 0.19 -16.20 14.82
C GLU A 208 0.71 -16.85 13.53
N PRO A 209 2.02 -16.76 13.20
CA PRO A 209 3.05 -15.93 13.88
C PRO A 209 2.86 -14.43 13.67
N ASP A 210 2.05 -14.04 12.70
CA ASP A 210 1.71 -12.66 12.37
C ASP A 210 0.20 -12.46 12.42
N LEU A 211 -0.23 -11.32 12.92
CA LEU A 211 -1.63 -10.90 12.76
C LEU A 211 -1.89 -10.57 11.29
N VAL A 212 -2.87 -11.27 10.71
CA VAL A 212 -3.33 -11.02 9.34
C VAL A 212 -4.79 -10.63 9.37
N LEU A 213 -5.08 -9.43 8.86
CA LEU A 213 -6.42 -8.87 8.76
C LEU A 213 -6.82 -8.75 7.29
N LEU A 214 -7.97 -9.30 6.94
CA LEU A 214 -8.57 -9.17 5.60
C LEU A 214 -9.55 -7.97 5.59
N ARG A 215 -9.44 -7.13 4.58
CA ARG A 215 -10.42 -6.10 4.20
C ARG A 215 -11.30 -6.65 3.07
N PRO A 216 -12.50 -7.21 3.37
CA PRO A 216 -13.34 -7.87 2.37
C PRO A 216 -13.80 -6.93 1.24
N ASP A 217 -14.06 -5.66 1.57
CA ASP A 217 -14.48 -4.63 0.62
C ASP A 217 -13.39 -4.30 -0.42
N GLN A 218 -12.13 -4.61 -0.12
CA GLN A 218 -10.98 -4.34 -0.98
C GLN A 218 -10.34 -5.59 -1.57
N GLY A 219 -10.65 -6.79 -1.04
CA GLY A 219 -9.96 -8.04 -1.38
C GLY A 219 -8.48 -8.01 -1.00
N LEU A 220 -8.16 -7.40 0.17
CA LEU A 220 -6.77 -7.20 0.61
C LEU A 220 -6.52 -7.78 1.98
N GLU A 221 -5.42 -8.51 2.12
CA GLU A 221 -4.86 -8.96 3.38
C GLU A 221 -3.73 -8.04 3.83
N TYR A 222 -3.83 -7.60 5.08
CA TYR A 222 -2.86 -6.76 5.79
C TYR A 222 -2.12 -7.59 6.81
N ARG A 223 -0.83 -7.86 6.59
CA ARG A 223 0.04 -8.58 7.53
C ARG A 223 0.75 -7.60 8.43
N LEU A 224 0.48 -7.69 9.75
CA LEU A 224 0.89 -6.70 10.75
C LEU A 224 2.07 -7.14 11.64
N GLY A 225 2.60 -8.35 11.42
CA GLY A 225 3.59 -8.94 12.32
C GLY A 225 2.97 -9.37 13.65
N ASP A 226 3.79 -9.56 14.67
CA ASP A 226 3.36 -9.95 16.02
C ASP A 226 2.71 -8.77 16.77
N ARG A 227 1.47 -8.43 16.37
CA ARG A 227 0.69 -7.33 16.95
C ARG A 227 -0.66 -7.75 17.51
N SER A 228 -0.92 -9.05 17.64
CA SER A 228 -2.21 -9.54 18.12
C SER A 228 -2.58 -8.95 19.48
N ASP A 229 -1.66 -8.95 20.44
CA ASP A 229 -1.92 -8.44 21.79
C ASP A 229 -2.12 -6.91 21.80
N GLN A 230 -1.48 -6.18 20.90
CA GLN A 230 -1.60 -4.72 20.84
C GLN A 230 -2.91 -4.24 20.22
N LEU A 231 -3.48 -5.04 19.30
CA LEU A 231 -4.66 -4.65 18.52
C LEU A 231 -5.93 -5.40 18.92
N LEU A 232 -5.81 -6.59 19.51
CA LEU A 232 -6.96 -7.45 19.82
C LEU A 232 -7.26 -7.57 21.30
N ALA A 233 -6.39 -7.05 22.17
CA ALA A 233 -6.56 -7.07 23.62
C ALA A 233 -6.32 -5.68 24.22
N LEU A 234 -6.82 -5.47 25.43
CA LEU A 234 -6.50 -4.29 26.21
C LEU A 234 -5.05 -4.37 26.69
N PRO A 235 -4.28 -3.28 26.60
CA PRO A 235 -2.94 -3.24 27.16
C PRO A 235 -2.93 -3.59 28.65
N GLN A 236 -1.92 -4.33 29.10
CA GLN A 236 -1.76 -4.57 30.52
C GLN A 236 -1.46 -3.26 31.25
N PRO A 237 -1.95 -3.07 32.49
CA PRO A 237 -1.61 -1.90 33.27
C PRO A 237 -0.09 -1.83 33.45
N ALA A 238 0.46 -0.61 33.32
CA ALA A 238 1.87 -0.41 33.60
C ALA A 238 2.19 -0.95 35.03
N PRO A 239 3.32 -1.67 35.22
CA PRO A 239 3.70 -2.12 36.55
C PRO A 239 3.79 -0.90 37.46
N GLU A 240 3.03 -0.88 38.56
CA GLU A 240 3.11 0.12 39.60
C GLU A 240 4.61 0.22 40.04
N GLN A 241 5.24 1.33 39.74
CA GLN A 241 6.58 1.57 40.23
C GLN A 241 6.45 1.64 41.73
N ALA A 242 6.86 0.56 42.41
CA ALA A 242 6.98 0.51 43.87
C ALA A 242 7.94 1.63 44.28
N GLN A 243 7.38 2.63 44.97
CA GLN A 243 8.13 3.69 45.64
C GLN A 243 8.83 3.14 46.87
#